data_539880bd78eaecaa8d6ace9490fc0dfb
#
_entry.id   539880bd78eaecaa8d6ace9490fc0dfb
#
_cell.length_a   1.000
_cell.length_b   1.000
_cell.length_c   1.000
_cell.angle_alpha   90.00
_cell.angle_beta   90.00
_cell.angle_gamma   90.00
#
_symmetry.space_group_name_H-M   'P 1'
#
loop_
_entity.id
_entity.type
_entity.pdbx_description
1 polymer ?
#
loop_
_entity_poly.entity_id
_entity_poly.type
_entity_poly.pdbx_seq_one_letter_code
_entity_poly.pdbx_strand_id
1 'polypeptide(L)'
;TLKKRREGVFRAVPVPGPVLGTLDMVHGVRELQRKRSRGRDIRLWPVSRTTAWRRVAEVLDAAGIEGPQSSPKGLRHGFGVQAVSNGVPLNLVQRWLGHAQLSTTAIYADAVGAEELGFMEKMWR
;
A
#
# COMPACT_ATOMS: atom_id res chain seq x y z
N THR A 1 11.30 7.00 -10.19
CA THR A 1 12.17 7.31 -9.05
C THR A 1 11.46 8.25 -8.10
N LEU A 2 11.26 7.80 -6.88
CA LEU A 2 10.64 8.53 -5.77
C LEU A 2 11.47 9.73 -5.28
N LYS A 3 12.45 10.17 -6.04
CA LYS A 3 13.46 11.15 -5.61
C LYS A 3 12.99 12.59 -5.50
N LYS A 4 11.77 12.91 -5.91
CA LYS A 4 11.23 14.28 -5.78
C LYS A 4 9.78 14.25 -5.30
N ARG A 5 9.53 13.66 -4.14
CA ARG A 5 8.27 13.91 -3.47
C ARG A 5 8.29 15.33 -2.90
N ARG A 6 7.45 16.18 -3.46
CA ARG A 6 7.08 17.41 -2.77
C ARG A 6 6.44 17.02 -1.44
N GLU A 7 6.83 17.66 -0.37
CA GLU A 7 6.16 17.52 0.92
C GLU A 7 4.65 17.70 0.71
N GLY A 8 3.84 16.83 1.32
CA GLY A 8 2.39 16.93 1.26
C GLY A 8 1.71 16.19 0.11
N VAL A 9 2.41 15.35 -0.65
CA VAL A 9 1.76 14.48 -1.65
C VAL A 9 1.27 13.19 -0.99
N PHE A 10 -0.04 13.05 -0.91
CA PHE A 10 -0.71 11.87 -0.37
C PHE A 10 -1.39 11.08 -1.48
N ARG A 11 -1.51 9.77 -1.30
CA ARG A 11 -2.36 8.92 -2.11
C ARG A 11 -3.19 8.01 -1.21
N ALA A 12 -4.44 7.82 -1.60
CA ALA A 12 -5.31 6.87 -0.95
C ALA A 12 -5.20 5.52 -1.65
N VAL A 13 -4.95 4.48 -0.88
CA VAL A 13 -4.98 3.09 -1.33
C VAL A 13 -6.04 2.39 -0.51
N PRO A 14 -7.07 1.77 -1.14
CA PRO A 14 -8.07 1.04 -0.39
C PRO A 14 -7.46 -0.19 0.27
N VAL A 15 -7.85 -0.44 1.50
CA VAL A 15 -7.42 -1.62 2.26
C VAL A 15 -8.66 -2.40 2.68
N PRO A 16 -8.74 -3.71 2.40
CA PRO A 16 -9.88 -4.53 2.79
C PRO A 16 -10.12 -4.50 4.30
N GLY A 17 -11.40 -4.55 4.70
CA GLY A 17 -11.80 -4.50 6.10
C GLY A 17 -11.09 -5.49 7.02
N PRO A 18 -10.95 -6.79 6.66
CA PRO A 18 -10.21 -7.76 7.46
C PRO A 18 -8.75 -7.40 7.70
N VAL A 19 -8.08 -6.83 6.70
CA VAL A 19 -6.68 -6.37 6.82
C VAL A 19 -6.59 -5.18 7.76
N LEU A 20 -7.51 -4.21 7.63
CA LEU A 20 -7.60 -3.08 8.57
C LEU A 20 -7.85 -3.54 10.00
N GLY A 21 -8.73 -4.52 10.19
CA GLY A 21 -9.01 -5.10 11.50
C GLY A 21 -7.77 -5.74 12.13
N THR A 22 -6.99 -6.46 11.35
CA THR A 22 -5.72 -7.05 11.80
C THR A 22 -4.70 -5.98 12.16
N LEU A 23 -4.56 -4.96 11.32
CA LEU A 23 -3.66 -3.83 11.60
C LEU A 23 -4.07 -3.08 12.87
N ASP A 24 -5.37 -2.87 13.07
CA ASP A 24 -5.87 -2.21 14.28
C ASP A 24 -5.61 -3.05 15.53
N MET A 25 -5.84 -4.36 15.46
CA MET A 25 -5.59 -5.28 16.57
C MET A 25 -4.10 -5.30 16.98
N VAL A 26 -3.19 -5.31 16.01
CA VAL A 26 -1.75 -5.42 16.27
C VAL A 26 -1.13 -4.07 16.62
N HIS A 27 -1.53 -2.99 15.94
CA HIS A 27 -0.87 -1.69 15.99
C HIS A 27 -1.74 -0.57 16.61
N GLY A 28 -3.00 -0.83 16.93
CA GLY A 28 -3.88 0.18 17.49
C GLY A 28 -4.14 1.36 16.58
N VAL A 29 -4.43 1.12 15.30
CA VAL A 29 -4.56 2.15 14.26
C VAL A 29 -5.62 3.20 14.62
N ARG A 30 -6.79 2.78 15.12
CA ARG A 30 -7.87 3.69 15.52
C ARG A 30 -7.46 4.60 16.65
N GLU A 31 -6.72 4.07 17.62
CA GLU A 31 -6.18 4.85 18.74
C GLU A 31 -5.14 5.87 18.26
N LEU A 32 -4.27 5.47 17.34
CA LEU A 32 -3.30 6.37 16.71
C LEU A 32 -3.98 7.47 15.91
N GLN A 33 -5.06 7.18 15.21
CA GLN A 33 -5.84 8.18 14.48
C GLN A 33 -6.47 9.21 15.42
N ARG A 34 -7.00 8.79 16.57
CA ARG A 34 -7.52 9.70 17.59
C ARG A 34 -6.43 10.60 18.16
N LYS A 35 -5.22 10.09 18.37
CA LYS A 35 -4.07 10.88 18.82
C LYS A 35 -3.59 11.86 17.76
N ARG A 36 -3.65 11.48 16.48
CA ARG A 36 -3.32 12.35 15.36
C ARG A 36 -4.22 13.57 15.29
N SER A 37 -5.50 13.44 15.57
CA SER A 37 -6.44 14.58 15.62
C SER A 37 -6.04 15.66 16.64
N ARG A 38 -5.11 15.34 17.56
CA ARG A 38 -4.51 16.28 18.52
C ARG A 38 -3.20 16.91 18.03
N GLY A 39 -2.94 16.91 16.70
CA GLY A 39 -1.77 17.54 16.09
C GLY A 39 -0.47 16.76 16.20
N ARG A 40 -0.52 15.47 16.50
CA ARG A 40 0.66 14.60 16.56
C ARG A 40 0.77 13.71 15.33
N ASP A 41 1.92 13.77 14.68
CA ASP A 41 2.26 12.90 13.57
C ASP A 41 2.91 11.62 14.12
N ILE A 42 2.15 10.53 14.14
CA ILE A 42 2.58 9.26 14.72
C ILE A 42 2.80 8.26 13.59
N ARG A 43 4.01 7.71 13.53
CA ARG A 43 4.33 6.65 12.58
C ARG A 43 3.80 5.31 13.07
N LEU A 44 3.16 4.56 12.18
CA LEU A 44 2.68 3.21 12.48
C LEU A 44 3.87 2.24 12.71
N TRP A 45 4.91 2.39 11.91
CA TRP A 45 6.17 1.65 12.04
C TRP A 45 7.32 2.64 12.23
N PRO A 46 7.71 2.95 13.48
CA PRO A 46 8.78 3.90 13.77
C PRO A 46 10.16 3.25 13.60
N VAL A 47 10.42 2.70 12.42
CA VAL A 47 11.67 2.02 12.09
C VAL A 47 12.34 2.66 10.90
N SER A 48 13.64 2.44 10.75
CA SER A 48 14.38 2.89 9.58
C SER A 48 13.96 2.10 8.32
N ARG A 49 14.24 2.67 7.16
CA ARG A 49 14.03 1.99 5.88
C ARG A 49 14.75 0.63 5.81
N THR A 50 15.98 0.58 6.29
CA THR A 50 16.78 -0.65 6.33
C THR A 50 16.16 -1.70 7.23
N THR A 51 15.69 -1.32 8.41
CA THR A 51 15.01 -2.22 9.33
C THR A 51 13.70 -2.75 8.73
N ALA A 52 12.90 -1.89 8.11
CA ALA A 52 11.68 -2.30 7.41
C ALA A 52 11.98 -3.31 6.29
N TRP A 53 13.01 -3.06 5.51
CA TRP A 53 13.46 -3.98 4.46
C TRP A 53 13.83 -5.36 5.02
N ARG A 54 14.59 -5.40 6.10
CA ARG A 54 14.98 -6.65 6.79
C ARG A 54 13.77 -7.43 7.29
N ARG A 55 12.80 -6.75 7.89
CA ARG A 55 11.58 -7.39 8.39
C ARG A 55 10.77 -8.04 7.27
N VAL A 56 10.64 -7.36 6.14
CA VAL A 56 9.99 -7.93 4.96
C VAL A 56 10.77 -9.13 4.43
N ALA A 57 12.09 -9.05 4.35
CA ALA A 57 12.93 -10.14 3.91
C ALA A 57 12.81 -11.37 4.84
N GLU A 58 12.79 -11.17 6.15
CA GLU A 58 12.58 -12.25 7.13
C GLU A 58 11.23 -12.96 6.92
N VAL A 59 10.17 -12.20 6.66
CA VAL A 59 8.82 -12.75 6.40
C VAL A 59 8.80 -13.56 5.10
N LEU A 60 9.43 -13.07 4.05
CA LEU A 60 9.53 -13.76 2.76
C LEU A 60 10.32 -15.07 2.90
N ASP A 61 11.42 -15.05 3.63
CA ASP A 61 12.22 -16.24 3.92
C ASP A 61 11.40 -17.28 4.71
N ALA A 62 10.73 -16.85 5.76
CA ALA A 62 9.84 -17.70 6.56
C ALA A 62 8.69 -18.30 5.73
N ALA A 63 8.22 -17.60 4.71
CA ALA A 63 7.21 -18.07 3.77
C ALA A 63 7.77 -18.99 2.66
N GLY A 64 9.07 -19.26 2.64
CA GLY A 64 9.73 -20.06 1.62
C GLY A 64 9.84 -19.39 0.26
N ILE A 65 9.74 -18.06 0.21
CA ILE A 65 9.85 -17.29 -1.03
C ILE A 65 11.32 -16.94 -1.25
N GLU A 66 11.91 -17.52 -2.28
CA GLU A 66 13.31 -17.39 -2.61
C GLU A 66 13.50 -16.75 -3.99
N GLY A 67 14.75 -16.35 -4.29
CA GLY A 67 15.15 -15.82 -5.58
C GLY A 67 15.14 -14.29 -5.67
N PRO A 68 15.38 -13.72 -6.89
CA PRO A 68 15.54 -12.27 -7.09
C PRO A 68 14.30 -11.45 -6.71
N GLN A 69 13.13 -12.07 -6.68
CA GLN A 69 11.85 -11.43 -6.35
C GLN A 69 11.55 -11.44 -4.84
N SER A 70 12.41 -12.04 -4.04
CA SER A 70 12.27 -12.09 -2.58
C SER A 70 12.72 -10.78 -1.93
N SER A 71 11.97 -9.72 -2.19
CA SER A 71 12.26 -8.36 -1.71
C SER A 71 10.99 -7.52 -1.68
N PRO A 72 10.97 -6.37 -0.98
CA PRO A 72 9.87 -5.41 -1.05
C PRO A 72 9.54 -4.97 -2.48
N LYS A 73 10.57 -4.77 -3.31
CA LYS A 73 10.40 -4.45 -4.73
C LYS A 73 9.72 -5.60 -5.48
N GLY A 74 10.08 -6.84 -5.18
CA GLY A 74 9.45 -8.03 -5.76
C GLY A 74 7.99 -8.16 -5.36
N LEU A 75 7.63 -7.89 -4.11
CA LEU A 75 6.24 -7.83 -3.65
C LEU A 75 5.44 -6.78 -4.39
N ARG A 76 5.99 -5.59 -4.55
CA ARG A 76 5.36 -4.51 -5.29
C ARG A 76 5.11 -4.90 -6.76
N HIS A 77 6.08 -5.52 -7.41
CA HIS A 77 5.94 -6.01 -8.77
C HIS A 77 4.88 -7.11 -8.87
N GLY A 78 4.94 -8.08 -7.96
CA GLY A 78 3.97 -9.18 -7.89
C GLY A 78 2.54 -8.66 -7.66
N PHE A 79 2.36 -7.67 -6.80
CA PHE A 79 1.07 -7.01 -6.60
C PHE A 79 0.56 -6.40 -7.91
N GLY A 80 1.40 -5.68 -8.63
CA GLY A 80 1.01 -5.07 -9.92
C GLY A 80 0.58 -6.11 -10.95
N VAL A 81 1.35 -7.19 -11.09
CA VAL A 81 1.03 -8.30 -12.01
C VAL A 81 -0.29 -8.97 -11.60
N GLN A 82 -0.47 -9.26 -10.33
CA GLN A 82 -1.68 -9.89 -9.82
C GLN A 82 -2.90 -8.98 -10.00
N ALA A 83 -2.76 -7.70 -9.77
CA ALA A 83 -3.83 -6.73 -9.96
C ALA A 83 -4.30 -6.70 -11.42
N VAL A 84 -3.38 -6.60 -12.36
CA VAL A 84 -3.71 -6.64 -13.80
C VAL A 84 -4.36 -7.96 -14.18
N SER A 85 -3.86 -9.08 -13.66
CA SER A 85 -4.43 -10.41 -13.91
C SER A 85 -5.85 -10.56 -13.36
N ASN A 86 -6.18 -9.85 -12.28
CA ASN A 86 -7.53 -9.80 -11.72
C ASN A 86 -8.45 -8.76 -12.38
N GLY A 87 -8.01 -8.16 -13.48
CA GLY A 87 -8.81 -7.21 -14.24
C GLY A 87 -8.88 -5.80 -13.63
N VAL A 88 -7.98 -5.47 -12.72
CA VAL A 88 -7.88 -4.10 -12.18
C VAL A 88 -7.39 -3.18 -13.30
N PRO A 89 -8.08 -2.07 -13.57
CA PRO A 89 -7.63 -1.11 -14.57
C PRO A 89 -6.21 -0.61 -14.29
N LEU A 90 -5.39 -0.53 -15.32
CA LEU A 90 -3.97 -0.17 -15.20
C LEU A 90 -3.76 1.20 -14.53
N ASN A 91 -4.65 2.16 -14.79
CA ASN A 91 -4.62 3.46 -14.14
C ASN A 91 -4.79 3.37 -12.61
N LEU A 92 -5.65 2.48 -12.12
CA LEU A 92 -5.79 2.24 -10.67
C LEU A 92 -4.53 1.60 -10.09
N VAL A 93 -3.97 0.61 -10.77
CA VAL A 93 -2.72 -0.05 -10.33
C VAL A 93 -1.60 0.98 -10.22
N GLN A 94 -1.43 1.82 -11.24
CA GLN A 94 -0.42 2.89 -11.24
C GLN A 94 -0.65 3.89 -10.10
N ARG A 95 -1.90 4.26 -9.85
CA ARG A 95 -2.25 5.17 -8.76
C ARG A 95 -1.93 4.57 -7.38
N TRP A 96 -2.31 3.33 -7.14
CA TRP A 96 -2.01 2.63 -5.89
C TRP A 96 -0.51 2.48 -5.67
N LEU A 97 0.24 2.15 -6.71
CA LEU A 97 1.69 2.02 -6.65
C LEU A 97 2.41 3.38 -6.62
N GLY A 98 1.73 4.47 -6.93
CA GLY A 98 2.28 5.81 -6.89
C GLY A 98 3.31 6.09 -7.99
N HIS A 99 3.05 5.61 -9.20
CA HIS A 99 3.86 5.96 -10.36
C HIS A 99 3.69 7.44 -10.71
N ALA A 100 4.81 8.16 -10.86
CA ALA A 100 4.84 9.61 -11.00
C ALA A 100 4.29 10.15 -12.34
N GLN A 101 3.98 9.28 -13.30
CA GLN A 101 3.57 9.68 -14.66
C GLN A 101 2.06 9.79 -14.86
N LEU A 102 1.26 9.73 -13.82
CA LEU A 102 -0.18 9.94 -13.91
C LEU A 102 -0.50 11.44 -13.85
N SER A 103 -0.30 12.11 -14.96
CA SER A 103 -0.75 13.49 -15.16
C SER A 103 -2.29 13.62 -15.30
N THR A 104 -3.00 12.51 -15.37
CA THR A 104 -4.46 12.41 -15.56
C THR A 104 -5.22 12.08 -14.30
N THR A 105 -4.63 12.22 -13.13
CA THR A 105 -5.19 11.84 -11.82
C THR A 105 -6.51 12.57 -11.51
N ALA A 106 -6.72 13.77 -12.04
CA ALA A 106 -7.93 14.53 -11.80
C ALA A 106 -9.20 13.87 -12.39
N ILE A 107 -9.06 13.13 -13.49
CA ILE A 107 -10.20 12.46 -14.15
C ILE A 107 -10.66 11.23 -13.35
N TYR A 108 -9.77 10.62 -12.59
CA TYR A 108 -10.03 9.40 -11.83
C TYR A 108 -10.29 9.65 -10.35
N ALA A 109 -10.15 10.87 -9.88
CA ALA A 109 -10.37 11.23 -8.47
C ALA A 109 -11.81 10.96 -8.02
N ASP A 110 -12.77 11.04 -8.94
CA ASP A 110 -14.19 10.85 -8.68
C ASP A 110 -14.65 9.37 -8.81
N ALA A 111 -13.82 8.49 -9.37
CA ALA A 111 -14.11 7.05 -9.50
C ALA A 111 -13.68 6.25 -8.27
N VAL A 112 -13.72 6.88 -7.11
CA VAL A 112 -13.25 6.29 -5.85
C VAL A 112 -14.46 5.77 -5.07
N GLY A 113 -14.34 4.63 -4.46
CA GLY A 113 -15.35 4.13 -3.55
C GLY A 113 -15.59 2.64 -3.71
N ALA A 114 -16.87 2.22 -3.80
CA ALA A 114 -17.27 0.81 -3.79
C ALA A 114 -16.62 -0.02 -4.91
N GLU A 115 -16.47 0.54 -6.10
CA GLU A 115 -15.85 -0.16 -7.24
C GLU A 115 -14.36 -0.42 -6.98
N GLU A 116 -13.62 0.58 -6.53
CA GLU A 116 -12.19 0.45 -6.21
C GLU A 116 -11.96 -0.54 -5.07
N LEU A 117 -12.80 -0.49 -4.03
CA LEU A 117 -12.78 -1.45 -2.95
C LEU A 117 -13.07 -2.87 -3.45
N GLY A 118 -14.03 -3.04 -4.36
CA GLY A 118 -14.36 -4.30 -5.00
C GLY A 118 -13.18 -4.91 -5.75
N PHE A 119 -12.41 -4.12 -6.47
CA PHE A 119 -11.18 -4.58 -7.12
C PHE A 119 -10.14 -5.02 -6.08
N MET A 120 -9.95 -4.26 -5.02
CA MET A 120 -9.00 -4.61 -3.97
C MET A 120 -9.40 -5.89 -3.24
N GLU A 121 -10.69 -6.12 -3.00
CA GLU A 121 -11.19 -7.35 -2.39
C GLU A 121 -10.87 -8.60 -3.23
N LYS A 122 -10.89 -8.49 -4.55
CA LYS A 122 -10.48 -9.58 -5.45
C LYS A 122 -9.01 -9.98 -5.29
N MET A 123 -8.17 -9.07 -4.84
CA MET A 123 -6.74 -9.33 -4.61
C MET A 123 -6.50 -10.22 -3.38
N TRP A 124 -7.47 -10.30 -2.48
CA TRP A 124 -7.36 -10.99 -1.20
C TRP A 124 -8.18 -12.28 -1.11
N ARG A 125 -8.69 -12.72 -2.23
CA ARG A 125 -9.41 -14.00 -2.33
C ARG A 125 -8.50 -15.21 -2.50
#